data_b2aee905ac5baf4dd04e445c827c7611
#
_entry.id   b2aee905ac5baf4dd04e445c827c7611
#
_cell.length_a   1.000
_cell.length_b   1.000
_cell.length_c   1.000
_cell.angle_alpha   90.00
_cell.angle_beta   90.00
_cell.angle_gamma   90.00
#
_symmetry.space_group_name_H-M   'P 1'
#
loop_
_entity.id
_entity.type
_entity.pdbx_description
1 polymer ?
#
loop_
_entity_poly.entity_id
_entity_poly.type
_entity_poly.pdbx_seq_one_letter_code
_entity_poly.pdbx_strand_id
1 'polypeptide(L)'
;MKKRKTRGPGIRAKILFPASIVIILLCAVMGFNSYQRTKDGLVAMGVEEAQMAAIISTKVIDVEQLTALSAEKQGSEEYNALLETMLDIKQACGIKYLYTLYTDGNSVYYGVDADDDPENANDYGSVFETSYQEL
;
A
#
# COMPACT_ATOMS: atom_id res chain seq x y z
N MET A 1 -32.65 -25.29 57.38
CA MET A 1 -31.96 -24.68 56.22
C MET A 1 -30.57 -24.31 56.65
N LYS A 2 -29.51 -25.03 56.17
CA LYS A 2 -28.09 -24.73 56.48
C LYS A 2 -27.61 -23.63 55.53
N LYS A 3 -27.31 -22.41 56.02
CA LYS A 3 -26.64 -21.32 55.26
C LYS A 3 -25.24 -21.81 54.89
N ARG A 4 -25.00 -22.02 53.57
CA ARG A 4 -23.66 -22.23 53.02
C ARG A 4 -22.85 -20.92 53.23
N LYS A 5 -21.86 -20.95 54.12
CA LYS A 5 -20.84 -19.92 54.26
C LYS A 5 -20.03 -19.88 52.95
N THR A 6 -20.22 -18.86 52.14
CA THR A 6 -19.34 -18.57 50.99
C THR A 6 -17.95 -18.24 51.54
N ARG A 7 -17.01 -19.17 51.40
CA ARG A 7 -15.58 -18.91 51.68
C ARG A 7 -15.13 -17.80 50.71
N GLY A 8 -14.80 -16.66 51.23
CA GLY A 8 -14.20 -15.59 50.44
C GLY A 8 -12.89 -16.05 49.79
N PRO A 9 -12.44 -15.38 48.71
CA PRO A 9 -11.22 -15.74 47.98
C PRO A 9 -10.01 -15.76 48.94
N GLY A 10 -9.24 -16.86 48.90
CA GLY A 10 -8.06 -17.05 49.75
C GLY A 10 -7.01 -15.94 49.47
N ILE A 11 -6.08 -15.74 50.42
CA ILE A 11 -5.03 -14.73 50.38
C ILE A 11 -4.27 -14.79 49.04
N ARG A 12 -4.00 -15.99 48.53
CA ARG A 12 -3.34 -16.18 47.21
C ARG A 12 -4.12 -15.55 46.05
N ALA A 13 -5.44 -15.71 46.04
CA ALA A 13 -6.27 -15.14 45.00
C ALA A 13 -6.32 -13.58 45.07
N LYS A 14 -6.26 -13.02 46.28
CA LYS A 14 -6.23 -11.57 46.50
C LYS A 14 -4.94 -10.89 45.99
N ILE A 15 -3.84 -11.65 45.90
CA ILE A 15 -2.55 -11.13 45.40
C ILE A 15 -2.42 -11.43 43.90
N LEU A 16 -2.78 -12.63 43.44
CA LEU A 16 -2.66 -13.04 42.05
C LEU A 16 -3.58 -12.24 41.11
N PHE A 17 -4.80 -11.94 41.55
CA PHE A 17 -5.76 -11.22 40.71
C PHE A 17 -5.30 -9.81 40.30
N PRO A 18 -4.89 -8.91 41.21
CA PRO A 18 -4.37 -7.61 40.80
C PRO A 18 -3.05 -7.70 40.03
N ALA A 19 -2.17 -8.65 40.36
CA ALA A 19 -0.93 -8.86 39.60
C ALA A 19 -1.21 -9.27 38.16
N SER A 20 -2.19 -10.16 37.93
CA SER A 20 -2.58 -10.57 36.57
C SER A 20 -3.14 -9.40 35.76
N ILE A 21 -3.94 -8.53 36.38
CA ILE A 21 -4.49 -7.33 35.71
C ILE A 21 -3.35 -6.40 35.28
N VAL A 22 -2.38 -6.15 36.15
CA VAL A 22 -1.22 -5.29 35.81
C VAL A 22 -0.43 -5.87 34.64
N ILE A 23 -0.19 -7.18 34.64
CA ILE A 23 0.54 -7.84 33.55
C ILE A 23 -0.23 -7.73 32.24
N ILE A 24 -1.56 -7.96 32.25
CA ILE A 24 -2.38 -7.83 31.04
C ILE A 24 -2.36 -6.40 30.50
N LEU A 25 -2.46 -5.41 31.37
CA LEU A 25 -2.39 -4.00 30.97
C LEU A 25 -1.03 -3.65 30.36
N LEU A 26 0.06 -4.09 30.97
CA LEU A 26 1.40 -3.88 30.42
C LEU A 26 1.56 -4.54 29.05
N CYS A 27 1.11 -5.78 28.88
CA CYS A 27 1.14 -6.47 27.59
C CYS A 27 0.31 -5.75 26.53
N ALA A 28 -0.88 -5.23 26.90
CA ALA A 28 -1.73 -4.49 25.98
C ALA A 28 -1.06 -3.17 25.52
N VAL A 29 -0.47 -2.42 26.45
CA VAL A 29 0.24 -1.17 26.13
C VAL A 29 1.47 -1.44 25.27
N MET A 30 2.27 -2.45 25.60
CA MET A 30 3.45 -2.82 24.81
C MET A 30 3.06 -3.32 23.43
N GLY A 31 2.04 -4.15 23.33
CA GLY A 31 1.52 -4.67 22.05
C GLY A 31 0.99 -3.56 21.14
N PHE A 32 0.21 -2.63 21.70
CA PHE A 32 -0.29 -1.49 20.95
C PHE A 32 0.85 -0.58 20.44
N ASN A 33 1.82 -0.28 21.31
CA ASN A 33 2.96 0.57 20.93
C ASN A 33 3.85 -0.11 19.87
N SER A 34 4.07 -1.43 19.99
CA SER A 34 4.80 -2.21 18.98
C SER A 34 4.06 -2.23 17.64
N TYR A 35 2.73 -2.41 17.65
CA TYR A 35 1.91 -2.38 16.45
C TYR A 35 2.00 -1.04 15.71
N GLN A 36 1.88 0.08 16.43
CA GLN A 36 1.98 1.42 15.83
C GLN A 36 3.36 1.64 15.19
N ARG A 37 4.44 1.32 15.89
CA ARG A 37 5.81 1.45 15.34
C ARG A 37 6.04 0.60 14.09
N THR A 38 5.52 -0.62 14.09
CA THR A 38 5.65 -1.52 12.93
C THR A 38 4.85 -0.99 11.75
N LYS A 39 3.61 -0.51 11.98
CA LYS A 39 2.79 0.09 10.95
C LYS A 39 3.48 1.32 10.33
N ASP A 40 3.96 2.25 11.17
CA ASP A 40 4.62 3.47 10.69
C ASP A 40 5.90 3.13 9.91
N GLY A 41 6.67 2.13 10.35
CA GLY A 41 7.86 1.64 9.65
C GLY A 41 7.54 1.04 8.28
N LEU A 42 6.48 0.23 8.18
CA LEU A 42 6.05 -0.35 6.91
C LEU A 42 5.55 0.72 5.92
N VAL A 43 4.80 1.70 6.40
CA VAL A 43 4.35 2.82 5.57
C VAL A 43 5.55 3.64 5.07
N ALA A 44 6.51 3.94 5.93
CA ALA A 44 7.71 4.69 5.54
C ALA A 44 8.53 3.94 4.47
N MET A 45 8.70 2.62 4.60
CA MET A 45 9.37 1.80 3.59
C MET A 45 8.64 1.81 2.26
N GLY A 46 7.31 1.65 2.27
CA GLY A 46 6.52 1.68 1.04
C GLY A 46 6.57 3.03 0.32
N VAL A 47 6.60 4.13 1.08
CA VAL A 47 6.78 5.48 0.50
C VAL A 47 8.17 5.64 -0.12
N GLU A 48 9.22 5.15 0.53
CA GLU A 48 10.60 5.22 0.02
C GLU A 48 10.75 4.39 -1.27
N GLU A 49 10.20 3.19 -1.32
CA GLU A 49 10.18 2.34 -2.52
C GLU A 49 9.43 3.00 -3.68
N ALA A 50 8.25 3.58 -3.41
CA ALA A 50 7.47 4.30 -4.42
C ALA A 50 8.20 5.54 -4.94
N GLN A 51 8.86 6.32 -4.08
CA GLN A 51 9.67 7.46 -4.49
C GLN A 51 10.85 7.05 -5.34
N MET A 52 11.52 5.95 -4.99
CA MET A 52 12.64 5.42 -5.78
C MET A 52 12.18 4.99 -7.17
N ALA A 53 11.07 4.28 -7.27
CA ALA A 53 10.48 3.88 -8.54
C ALA A 53 10.11 5.11 -9.40
N ALA A 54 9.49 6.12 -8.82
CA ALA A 54 9.17 7.36 -9.53
C ALA A 54 10.43 8.07 -10.07
N ILE A 55 11.50 8.18 -9.26
CA ILE A 55 12.77 8.79 -9.69
C ILE A 55 13.42 7.98 -10.80
N ILE A 56 13.43 6.67 -10.74
CA ILE A 56 13.97 5.81 -11.78
C ILE A 56 13.16 5.97 -13.06
N SER A 57 11.83 5.93 -12.97
CA SER A 57 10.93 6.10 -14.10
C SER A 57 11.18 7.41 -14.85
N THR A 58 11.37 8.53 -14.14
CA THR A 58 11.65 9.83 -14.77
C THR A 58 13.00 9.91 -15.48
N LYS A 59 13.93 8.99 -15.20
CA LYS A 59 15.24 8.93 -15.85
C LYS A 59 15.29 7.96 -17.02
N VAL A 60 14.45 6.94 -16.99
CA VAL A 60 14.46 5.84 -17.97
C VAL A 60 13.38 6.06 -19.03
N ILE A 61 12.22 6.60 -18.63
CA ILE A 61 11.09 6.83 -19.52
C ILE A 61 11.17 8.22 -20.11
N ASP A 62 11.22 8.30 -21.44
CA ASP A 62 11.19 9.56 -22.16
C ASP A 62 9.77 10.11 -22.22
N VAL A 63 9.61 11.38 -21.84
CA VAL A 63 8.33 12.10 -21.90
C VAL A 63 7.80 12.19 -23.33
N GLU A 64 8.68 12.30 -24.33
CA GLU A 64 8.28 12.31 -25.74
C GLU A 64 7.65 10.98 -26.15
N GLN A 65 8.16 9.86 -25.67
CA GLN A 65 7.57 8.54 -25.89
C GLN A 65 6.18 8.43 -25.26
N LEU A 66 6.02 8.90 -24.01
CA LEU A 66 4.72 8.92 -23.34
C LEU A 66 3.69 9.76 -24.07
N THR A 67 4.08 10.96 -24.52
CA THR A 67 3.16 11.88 -25.20
C THR A 67 2.82 11.43 -26.63
N ALA A 68 3.66 10.61 -27.25
CA ALA A 68 3.40 10.03 -28.58
C ALA A 68 2.43 8.85 -28.53
N LEU A 69 2.20 8.27 -27.35
CA LEU A 69 1.23 7.19 -27.17
C LEU A 69 -0.20 7.73 -27.13
N SER A 70 -1.11 6.93 -27.60
CA SER A 70 -2.56 7.17 -27.55
C SER A 70 -3.30 5.84 -27.42
N ALA A 71 -4.59 5.90 -27.12
CA ALA A 71 -5.43 4.68 -27.02
C ALA A 71 -5.39 3.82 -28.30
N GLU A 72 -5.24 4.44 -29.48
CA GLU A 72 -5.15 3.71 -30.74
C GLU A 72 -3.83 2.93 -30.89
N LYS A 73 -2.81 3.28 -30.09
CA LYS A 73 -1.51 2.61 -30.09
C LYS A 73 -1.34 1.57 -29.00
N GLN A 74 -2.37 1.34 -28.18
CA GLN A 74 -2.33 0.26 -27.18
C GLN A 74 -2.06 -1.07 -27.88
N GLY A 75 -1.03 -1.79 -27.38
CA GLY A 75 -0.55 -3.02 -28.00
C GLY A 75 0.40 -2.84 -29.20
N SER A 76 0.77 -1.60 -29.57
CA SER A 76 1.83 -1.35 -30.56
C SER A 76 3.21 -1.77 -30.04
N GLU A 77 4.20 -1.81 -30.92
CA GLU A 77 5.58 -2.16 -30.53
C GLU A 77 6.15 -1.15 -29.53
N GLU A 78 5.89 0.16 -29.75
CA GLU A 78 6.32 1.23 -28.83
C GLU A 78 5.62 1.13 -27.47
N TYR A 79 4.33 0.83 -27.45
CA TYR A 79 3.58 0.63 -26.21
C TYR A 79 4.13 -0.56 -25.42
N ASN A 80 4.34 -1.70 -26.09
CA ASN A 80 4.84 -2.90 -25.46
C ASN A 80 6.27 -2.75 -24.93
N ALA A 81 7.15 -2.04 -25.65
CA ALA A 81 8.50 -1.74 -25.18
C ALA A 81 8.51 -0.87 -23.93
N LEU A 82 7.60 0.11 -23.83
CA LEU A 82 7.44 0.93 -22.64
C LEU A 82 6.86 0.12 -21.48
N LEU A 83 5.84 -0.71 -21.73
CA LEU A 83 5.24 -1.60 -20.75
C LEU A 83 6.29 -2.55 -20.15
N GLU A 84 7.12 -3.17 -20.98
CA GLU A 84 8.22 -4.05 -20.54
C GLU A 84 9.21 -3.28 -19.64
N THR A 85 9.61 -2.09 -20.04
CA THR A 85 10.48 -1.21 -19.23
C THR A 85 9.85 -0.90 -17.87
N MET A 86 8.56 -0.60 -17.83
CA MET A 86 7.85 -0.32 -16.58
C MET A 86 7.71 -1.56 -15.70
N LEU A 87 7.48 -2.74 -16.28
CA LEU A 87 7.46 -4.01 -15.56
C LEU A 87 8.82 -4.31 -14.91
N ASP A 88 9.92 -4.07 -15.64
CA ASP A 88 11.28 -4.22 -15.10
C ASP A 88 11.53 -3.28 -13.92
N ILE A 89 11.13 -2.00 -14.02
CA ILE A 89 11.23 -1.03 -12.92
C ILE A 89 10.40 -1.48 -11.71
N LYS A 90 9.16 -1.89 -11.94
CA LYS A 90 8.25 -2.40 -10.91
C LYS A 90 8.87 -3.58 -10.16
N GLN A 91 9.42 -4.55 -10.88
CA GLN A 91 10.07 -5.72 -10.30
C GLN A 91 11.35 -5.34 -9.54
N ALA A 92 12.19 -4.48 -10.12
CA ALA A 92 13.45 -4.06 -9.51
C ALA A 92 13.22 -3.26 -8.20
N CYS A 93 12.16 -2.45 -8.14
CA CYS A 93 11.79 -1.66 -6.97
C CYS A 93 10.91 -2.41 -5.96
N GLY A 94 10.41 -3.60 -6.29
CA GLY A 94 9.55 -4.39 -5.40
C GLY A 94 8.17 -3.78 -5.16
N ILE A 95 7.72 -2.85 -6.02
CA ILE A 95 6.42 -2.19 -5.88
C ILE A 95 5.31 -2.99 -6.53
N LYS A 96 4.11 -2.88 -5.98
CA LYS A 96 2.95 -3.63 -6.46
C LYS A 96 2.28 -3.00 -7.68
N TYR A 97 2.23 -1.67 -7.73
CA TYR A 97 1.54 -0.91 -8.77
C TYR A 97 2.47 0.13 -9.37
N LEU A 98 2.54 0.18 -10.69
CA LEU A 98 3.24 1.21 -11.44
C LEU A 98 2.43 1.52 -12.70
N TYR A 99 1.95 2.72 -12.81
CA TYR A 99 1.19 3.19 -13.96
C TYR A 99 1.48 4.65 -14.25
N THR A 100 1.22 5.07 -15.47
CA THR A 100 1.30 6.48 -15.87
C THR A 100 -0.09 7.10 -15.86
N LEU A 101 -0.15 8.38 -15.53
CA LEU A 101 -1.37 9.17 -15.60
C LEU A 101 -1.15 10.39 -16.50
N TYR A 102 -2.20 10.79 -17.20
CA TYR A 102 -2.21 12.05 -17.93
C TYR A 102 -3.54 12.76 -17.72
N THR A 103 -3.61 14.05 -18.03
CA THR A 103 -4.81 14.87 -17.85
C THR A 103 -5.12 15.68 -19.09
N ASP A 104 -6.40 15.89 -19.38
CA ASP A 104 -6.90 16.85 -20.36
C ASP A 104 -7.31 18.20 -19.71
N GLY A 105 -7.08 18.34 -18.39
CA GLY A 105 -7.46 19.51 -17.59
C GLY A 105 -8.81 19.38 -16.88
N ASN A 106 -9.63 18.40 -17.23
CA ASN A 106 -10.92 18.13 -16.59
C ASN A 106 -10.91 16.80 -15.83
N SER A 107 -10.26 15.80 -16.41
CA SER A 107 -10.20 14.44 -15.87
C SER A 107 -8.78 13.91 -15.93
N VAL A 108 -8.51 12.90 -15.13
CA VAL A 108 -7.26 12.15 -15.12
C VAL A 108 -7.52 10.78 -15.75
N TYR A 109 -6.60 10.33 -16.56
CA TYR A 109 -6.71 9.09 -17.31
C TYR A 109 -5.52 8.21 -17.09
N TYR A 110 -5.73 6.90 -17.15
CA TYR A 110 -4.63 5.95 -17.21
C TYR A 110 -3.90 6.04 -18.55
N GLY A 111 -2.59 6.06 -18.48
CA GLY A 111 -1.71 5.84 -19.63
C GLY A 111 -1.33 4.36 -19.71
N VAL A 112 -0.02 4.04 -19.58
CA VAL A 112 0.46 2.66 -19.52
C VAL A 112 0.33 2.17 -18.08
N ASP A 113 -0.29 1.01 -17.90
CA ASP A 113 -0.43 0.31 -16.62
C ASP A 113 0.39 -0.98 -16.64
N ALA A 114 1.41 -1.05 -15.77
CA ALA A 114 2.31 -2.20 -15.65
C ALA A 114 1.76 -3.23 -14.64
N ASP A 115 0.56 -3.75 -14.89
CA ASP A 115 0.07 -4.90 -14.11
C ASP A 115 0.71 -6.20 -14.61
N ASP A 116 1.01 -7.12 -13.68
CA ASP A 116 1.59 -8.43 -14.00
C ASP A 116 0.56 -9.35 -14.67
N ASP A 117 -0.72 -9.07 -14.46
CA ASP A 117 -1.84 -9.75 -15.08
C ASP A 117 -2.54 -8.79 -16.06
N PRO A 118 -2.43 -9.03 -17.38
CA PRO A 118 -3.05 -8.16 -18.38
C PRO A 118 -4.58 -8.03 -18.25
N GLU A 119 -5.26 -8.99 -17.59
CA GLU A 119 -6.71 -8.92 -17.36
C GLU A 119 -7.07 -7.89 -16.28
N ASN A 120 -6.11 -7.53 -15.41
CA ASN A 120 -6.27 -6.53 -14.34
C ASN A 120 -5.74 -5.16 -14.73
N ALA A 121 -4.94 -5.05 -15.78
CA ALA A 121 -4.39 -3.78 -16.26
C ALA A 121 -5.50 -2.86 -16.75
N ASN A 122 -5.40 -1.58 -16.40
CA ASN A 122 -6.34 -0.57 -16.91
C ASN A 122 -6.03 -0.23 -18.36
N ASP A 123 -7.09 -0.11 -19.17
CA ASP A 123 -6.95 0.31 -20.56
C ASP A 123 -6.42 1.74 -20.66
N TYR A 124 -5.59 2.00 -21.66
CA TYR A 124 -5.10 3.33 -21.97
C TYR A 124 -6.27 4.28 -22.28
N GLY A 125 -6.34 5.40 -21.58
CA GLY A 125 -7.42 6.37 -21.73
C GLY A 125 -8.65 6.08 -20.87
N SER A 126 -8.67 5.02 -20.06
CA SER A 126 -9.72 4.83 -19.05
C SER A 126 -9.61 5.89 -17.95
N VAL A 127 -10.75 6.31 -17.40
CA VAL A 127 -10.79 7.39 -16.40
C VAL A 127 -10.26 6.89 -15.06
N PHE A 128 -9.34 7.65 -14.47
CA PHE A 128 -8.88 7.42 -13.11
C PHE A 128 -9.97 7.88 -12.13
N GLU A 129 -10.40 6.99 -11.23
CA GLU A 129 -11.58 7.23 -10.37
C GLU A 129 -11.37 8.31 -9.29
N THR A 130 -10.10 8.62 -8.95
CA THR A 130 -9.78 9.64 -7.94
C THR A 130 -9.88 11.03 -8.54
N SER A 131 -10.51 11.96 -7.84
CA SER A 131 -10.61 13.33 -8.33
C SER A 131 -9.23 14.02 -8.41
N TYR A 132 -9.04 14.86 -9.43
CA TYR A 132 -7.78 15.60 -9.63
C TYR A 132 -7.34 16.42 -8.40
N GLN A 133 -8.28 16.78 -7.52
CA GLN A 133 -8.01 17.55 -6.29
C GLN A 133 -7.41 16.71 -5.17
N GLU A 134 -7.41 15.39 -5.29
CA GLU A 134 -6.88 14.46 -4.30
C GLU A 134 -5.47 13.93 -4.64
N LEU A 135 -4.95 14.30 -5.83
CA LEU A 135 -3.59 14.00 -6.27
C LEU A 135 -2.64 15.17 -5.97
#